data_f12a6612e16eacac7d2d02b59392ff7d
#
_entry.id   f12a6612e16eacac7d2d02b59392ff7d
#
_cell.length_a   1.000
_cell.length_b   1.000
_cell.length_c   1.000
_cell.angle_alpha   90.00
_cell.angle_beta   90.00
_cell.angle_gamma   90.00
#
_symmetry.space_group_name_H-M   'P 1'
#
loop_
_entity.id
_entity.type
_entity.pdbx_description
1 polymer ?
#
loop_
_entity_poly.entity_id
_entity_poly.type
_entity_poly.pdbx_seq_one_letter_code
_entity_poly.pdbx_strand_id
1 'polypeptide(L)'
;MSTRKRALFIDRDGTLVKEPPVDYQLDSLEKLEFVPKVMRNLYFICERLDFEFVMVSNQDGLGTPSFPEETFWPAHNLMLKTLEGEGIVFDDILIDPSFPEDNSPNRKPRTGMLTKYMTGEYDLENSFVIGDRLTDMELAHNLGAKGIWLRPEEGAESELAAYATSLSPAYITDDWDKITEYLFASVVRSYSVPRRRRTSMWTGIWMEPERHLSLPGLVSSIICWIRSVSIPVRI
;
A
#
# COMPACT_ATOMS: atom_id res chain seq x y z
N MET A 1 25.42 -7.48 -5.49
CA MET A 1 24.35 -8.27 -4.86
C MET A 1 23.06 -7.72 -5.42
N SER A 2 22.26 -8.52 -6.13
CA SER A 2 20.94 -8.09 -6.59
C SER A 2 20.09 -7.78 -5.37
N THR A 3 19.66 -6.55 -5.22
CA THR A 3 18.64 -6.19 -4.23
C THR A 3 17.31 -6.69 -4.78
N ARG A 4 16.60 -7.54 -4.02
CA ARG A 4 15.24 -7.96 -4.39
C ARG A 4 14.34 -6.74 -4.53
N LYS A 5 13.43 -6.77 -5.48
CA LYS A 5 12.44 -5.72 -5.69
C LYS A 5 11.47 -5.63 -4.52
N ARG A 6 10.90 -4.47 -4.29
CA ARG A 6 9.82 -4.29 -3.31
C ARG A 6 8.56 -3.91 -4.04
N ALA A 7 7.42 -4.37 -3.55
CA ALA A 7 6.12 -4.05 -4.11
C ALA A 7 5.26 -3.26 -3.11
N LEU A 8 4.47 -2.35 -3.64
CA LEU A 8 3.42 -1.65 -2.93
C LEU A 8 2.08 -2.10 -3.50
N PHE A 9 1.44 -3.03 -2.81
CA PHE A 9 0.12 -3.52 -3.16
C PHE A 9 -0.92 -2.55 -2.63
N ILE A 10 -1.79 -2.07 -3.50
CA ILE A 10 -2.75 -1.00 -3.17
C ILE A 10 -4.14 -1.46 -3.58
N ASP A 11 -5.07 -1.45 -2.63
CA ASP A 11 -6.48 -1.64 -2.94
C ASP A 11 -7.05 -0.44 -3.69
N ARG A 12 -8.18 -0.64 -4.38
CA ARG A 12 -8.82 0.39 -5.20
C ARG A 12 -9.88 1.16 -4.42
N ASP A 13 -10.95 0.47 -4.04
CA ASP A 13 -12.15 1.08 -3.44
C ASP A 13 -11.93 1.36 -1.96
N GLY A 14 -12.31 2.54 -1.48
CA GLY A 14 -11.97 3.01 -0.13
C GLY A 14 -10.51 3.45 0.05
N THR A 15 -9.63 3.15 -0.91
CA THR A 15 -8.18 3.38 -0.81
C THR A 15 -7.67 4.41 -1.83
N LEU A 16 -7.86 4.17 -3.12
CA LEU A 16 -7.53 5.12 -4.20
C LEU A 16 -8.72 6.04 -4.51
N VAL A 17 -9.90 5.44 -4.60
CA VAL A 17 -11.17 6.11 -4.86
C VAL A 17 -12.14 5.81 -3.74
N LYS A 18 -13.04 6.75 -3.47
CA LYS A 18 -14.09 6.54 -2.48
C LYS A 18 -15.01 5.41 -2.93
N GLU A 19 -15.36 4.56 -1.99
CA GLU A 19 -16.37 3.52 -2.23
C GLU A 19 -17.76 4.16 -2.19
N PRO A 20 -18.63 3.91 -3.21
CA PRO A 20 -20.00 4.40 -3.20
C PRO A 20 -20.78 3.81 -2.01
N PRO A 21 -21.50 4.65 -1.22
CA PRO A 21 -22.04 4.22 0.08
C PRO A 21 -23.30 3.34 0.01
N VAL A 22 -23.93 3.20 -1.17
CA VAL A 22 -25.23 2.51 -1.31
C VAL A 22 -25.07 1.10 -1.85
N ASP A 23 -24.33 0.95 -2.94
CA ASP A 23 -24.18 -0.32 -3.67
C ASP A 23 -22.74 -0.82 -3.71
N TYR A 24 -21.81 -0.03 -3.17
CA TYR A 24 -20.39 -0.34 -3.13
C TYR A 24 -19.75 -0.56 -4.52
N GLN A 25 -20.44 -0.14 -5.60
CA GLN A 25 -20.00 -0.33 -6.98
C GLN A 25 -19.67 1.02 -7.63
N LEU A 26 -18.43 1.15 -8.11
CA LEU A 26 -18.02 2.27 -8.96
C LEU A 26 -18.38 1.94 -10.41
N ASP A 27 -19.65 2.10 -10.76
CA ASP A 27 -20.28 1.70 -12.03
C ASP A 27 -20.60 2.87 -12.96
N SER A 28 -20.24 4.10 -12.58
CA SER A 28 -20.41 5.28 -13.42
C SER A 28 -19.33 6.35 -13.18
N LEU A 29 -19.18 7.27 -14.14
CA LEU A 29 -18.22 8.37 -14.03
C LEU A 29 -18.60 9.34 -12.91
N GLU A 30 -19.89 9.52 -12.64
CA GLU A 30 -20.41 10.43 -11.61
C GLU A 30 -20.04 9.97 -10.21
N LYS A 31 -19.84 8.66 -10.02
CA LYS A 31 -19.41 8.06 -8.74
C LYS A 31 -17.90 8.13 -8.53
N LEU A 32 -17.12 8.46 -9.56
CA LEU A 32 -15.66 8.49 -9.48
C LEU A 32 -15.19 9.69 -8.64
N GLU A 33 -14.76 9.43 -7.43
CA GLU A 33 -14.19 10.42 -6.54
C GLU A 33 -12.92 9.85 -5.89
N PHE A 34 -11.79 10.56 -6.06
CA PHE A 34 -10.53 10.14 -5.45
C PHE A 34 -10.53 10.37 -3.93
N VAL A 35 -9.89 9.47 -3.20
CA VAL A 35 -9.61 9.68 -1.78
C VAL A 35 -8.75 10.93 -1.61
N PRO A 36 -9.05 11.80 -0.63
CA PRO A 36 -8.29 13.02 -0.42
C PRO A 36 -6.79 12.78 -0.32
N LYS A 37 -6.00 13.61 -1.00
CA LYS A 37 -4.53 13.61 -0.98
C LYS A 37 -3.87 12.41 -1.68
N VAL A 38 -4.60 11.39 -2.13
CA VAL A 38 -4.04 10.16 -2.69
C VAL A 38 -3.07 10.43 -3.85
N MET A 39 -3.45 11.26 -4.84
CA MET A 39 -2.63 11.50 -6.03
C MET A 39 -1.26 12.10 -5.68
N ARG A 40 -1.24 13.18 -4.90
CA ARG A 40 0.02 13.84 -4.54
C ARG A 40 0.95 12.92 -3.75
N ASN A 41 0.38 12.07 -2.89
CA ASN A 41 1.14 11.15 -2.07
C ASN A 41 1.68 9.97 -2.89
N LEU A 42 0.87 9.39 -3.77
CA LEU A 42 1.32 8.35 -4.70
C LEU A 42 2.41 8.87 -5.65
N TYR A 43 2.23 10.07 -6.21
CA TYR A 43 3.26 10.71 -7.03
C TYR A 43 4.59 10.83 -6.26
N PHE A 44 4.53 11.32 -5.02
CA PHE A 44 5.73 11.48 -4.20
C PHE A 44 6.37 10.14 -3.85
N ILE A 45 5.58 9.09 -3.57
CA ILE A 45 6.07 7.74 -3.31
C ILE A 45 6.74 7.17 -4.58
N CYS A 46 6.09 7.29 -5.74
CA CYS A 46 6.59 6.83 -7.04
C CYS A 46 7.94 7.46 -7.39
N GLU A 47 8.08 8.78 -7.19
CA GLU A 47 9.30 9.52 -7.51
C GLU A 47 10.48 9.28 -6.55
N ARG A 48 10.21 8.83 -5.33
CA ARG A 48 11.20 8.85 -4.25
C ARG A 48 11.49 7.50 -3.63
N LEU A 49 10.59 6.55 -3.75
CA LEU A 49 10.73 5.21 -3.18
C LEU A 49 10.72 4.17 -4.30
N ASP A 50 11.62 3.20 -4.19
CA ASP A 50 11.78 2.11 -5.15
C ASP A 50 10.79 0.99 -4.84
N PHE A 51 9.54 1.16 -5.27
CA PHE A 51 8.47 0.16 -5.22
C PHE A 51 7.89 -0.08 -6.61
N GLU A 52 7.60 -1.34 -6.95
CA GLU A 52 6.64 -1.65 -8.01
C GLU A 52 5.22 -1.46 -7.47
N PHE A 53 4.40 -0.68 -8.19
CA PHE A 53 3.02 -0.39 -7.79
C PHE A 53 2.09 -1.46 -8.35
N VAL A 54 1.34 -2.12 -7.49
CA VAL A 54 0.43 -3.21 -7.85
C VAL A 54 -0.95 -2.92 -7.30
N MET A 55 -1.92 -2.73 -8.18
CA MET A 55 -3.33 -2.63 -7.76
C MET A 55 -3.88 -4.03 -7.52
N VAL A 56 -4.55 -4.25 -6.39
CA VAL A 56 -5.18 -5.55 -6.05
C VAL A 56 -6.59 -5.30 -5.55
N SER A 57 -7.60 -5.63 -6.37
CA SER A 57 -8.99 -5.29 -6.08
C SER A 57 -9.91 -6.50 -6.19
N ASN A 58 -10.84 -6.65 -5.25
CA ASN A 58 -12.00 -7.53 -5.37
C ASN A 58 -13.15 -6.71 -5.95
N GLN A 59 -13.76 -7.20 -7.03
CA GLN A 59 -14.89 -6.55 -7.71
C GLN A 59 -16.07 -7.53 -7.79
N ASP A 60 -16.81 -7.62 -6.72
CA ASP A 60 -17.86 -8.63 -6.53
C ASP A 60 -18.90 -8.59 -7.65
N GLY A 61 -18.99 -9.68 -8.40
CA GLY A 61 -19.95 -9.84 -9.47
C GLY A 61 -19.63 -9.10 -10.77
N LEU A 62 -18.43 -8.57 -10.94
CA LEU A 62 -18.02 -7.94 -12.21
C LEU A 62 -18.18 -8.95 -13.37
N GLY A 63 -18.84 -8.48 -14.44
CA GLY A 63 -19.20 -9.31 -15.59
C GLY A 63 -20.55 -10.03 -15.46
N THR A 64 -21.26 -9.88 -14.34
CA THR A 64 -22.63 -10.37 -14.16
C THR A 64 -23.67 -9.29 -14.45
N PRO A 65 -24.97 -9.64 -14.56
CA PRO A 65 -26.02 -8.64 -14.73
C PRO A 65 -26.13 -7.63 -13.56
N SER A 66 -25.63 -7.97 -12.37
CA SER A 66 -25.61 -7.06 -11.21
C SER A 66 -24.47 -6.05 -11.25
N PHE A 67 -23.39 -6.33 -12.01
CA PHE A 67 -22.27 -5.43 -12.21
C PHE A 67 -21.67 -5.62 -13.62
N PRO A 68 -22.31 -5.09 -14.67
CA PRO A 68 -21.86 -5.27 -16.04
C PRO A 68 -20.51 -4.62 -16.29
N GLU A 69 -19.67 -5.25 -17.12
CA GLU A 69 -18.36 -4.71 -17.51
C GLU A 69 -18.46 -3.34 -18.16
N GLU A 70 -19.51 -3.09 -18.94
CA GLU A 70 -19.76 -1.83 -19.65
C GLU A 70 -19.90 -0.64 -18.68
N THR A 71 -20.31 -0.89 -17.44
CA THR A 71 -20.44 0.15 -16.41
C THR A 71 -19.16 0.32 -15.59
N PHE A 72 -18.41 -0.75 -15.39
CA PHE A 72 -17.16 -0.74 -14.62
C PHE A 72 -16.00 -0.07 -15.36
N TRP A 73 -15.70 -0.52 -16.60
CA TRP A 73 -14.49 -0.13 -17.30
C TRP A 73 -14.37 1.37 -17.59
N PRO A 74 -15.44 2.14 -17.90
CA PRO A 74 -15.30 3.58 -18.14
C PRO A 74 -14.75 4.33 -16.94
N ALA A 75 -15.27 4.09 -15.74
CA ALA A 75 -14.81 4.75 -14.51
C ALA A 75 -13.41 4.27 -14.11
N HIS A 76 -13.14 2.97 -14.21
CA HIS A 76 -11.83 2.38 -13.92
C HIS A 76 -10.75 2.94 -14.86
N ASN A 77 -11.00 2.96 -16.15
CA ASN A 77 -10.04 3.47 -17.13
C ASN A 77 -9.80 4.98 -16.99
N LEU A 78 -10.84 5.76 -16.63
CA LEU A 78 -10.66 7.18 -16.37
C LEU A 78 -9.80 7.42 -15.12
N MET A 79 -10.01 6.62 -14.08
CA MET A 79 -9.16 6.64 -12.86
C MET A 79 -7.70 6.39 -13.23
N LEU A 80 -7.41 5.30 -13.95
CA LEU A 80 -6.04 4.95 -14.36
C LEU A 80 -5.42 6.03 -15.24
N LYS A 81 -6.14 6.52 -16.24
CA LYS A 81 -5.67 7.59 -17.12
C LYS A 81 -5.38 8.88 -16.35
N THR A 82 -6.16 9.18 -15.32
CA THR A 82 -5.94 10.37 -14.48
C THR A 82 -4.66 10.20 -13.67
N LEU A 83 -4.45 9.03 -13.06
CA LEU A 83 -3.23 8.71 -12.30
C LEU A 83 -1.99 8.72 -13.21
N GLU A 84 -2.08 8.12 -14.41
CA GLU A 84 -1.00 8.13 -15.41
C GLU A 84 -0.65 9.57 -15.85
N GLY A 85 -1.67 10.43 -16.02
CA GLY A 85 -1.48 11.85 -16.34
C GLY A 85 -0.71 12.62 -15.28
N GLU A 86 -0.76 12.18 -14.03
CA GLU A 86 0.01 12.69 -12.89
C GLU A 86 1.37 11.96 -12.71
N GLY A 87 1.73 11.05 -13.62
CA GLY A 87 2.98 10.27 -13.56
C GLY A 87 2.92 9.05 -12.62
N ILE A 88 1.73 8.65 -12.19
CA ILE A 88 1.52 7.48 -11.32
C ILE A 88 1.12 6.30 -12.20
N VAL A 89 2.02 5.35 -12.39
CA VAL A 89 1.81 4.18 -13.24
C VAL A 89 1.83 2.92 -12.37
N PHE A 90 0.84 2.06 -12.56
CA PHE A 90 0.82 0.73 -11.95
C PHE A 90 1.54 -0.27 -12.84
N ASP A 91 2.49 -1.02 -12.26
CA ASP A 91 3.22 -2.10 -12.94
C ASP A 91 2.33 -3.32 -13.17
N ASP A 92 1.31 -3.50 -12.33
CA ASP A 92 0.33 -4.59 -12.46
C ASP A 92 -1.03 -4.17 -11.89
N ILE A 93 -2.11 -4.67 -12.50
CA ILE A 93 -3.48 -4.41 -12.08
C ILE A 93 -4.22 -5.73 -12.03
N LEU A 94 -4.55 -6.16 -10.82
CA LEU A 94 -5.10 -7.47 -10.52
C LEU A 94 -6.51 -7.32 -9.94
N ILE A 95 -7.49 -7.87 -10.65
CA ILE A 95 -8.90 -7.77 -10.30
C ILE A 95 -9.49 -9.16 -10.19
N ASP A 96 -10.09 -9.49 -9.05
CA ASP A 96 -10.88 -10.70 -8.88
C ASP A 96 -12.38 -10.36 -8.93
N PRO A 97 -13.16 -10.93 -9.87
CA PRO A 97 -14.58 -10.64 -10.04
C PRO A 97 -15.49 -11.53 -9.18
N SER A 98 -14.93 -12.49 -8.44
CA SER A 98 -15.71 -13.51 -7.74
C SER A 98 -16.42 -12.99 -6.50
N PHE A 99 -17.56 -13.59 -6.19
CA PHE A 99 -18.22 -13.39 -4.90
C PHE A 99 -17.49 -14.14 -3.77
N PRO A 100 -17.70 -13.76 -2.49
CA PRO A 100 -17.09 -14.45 -1.34
C PRO A 100 -17.38 -15.96 -1.31
N GLU A 101 -18.60 -16.38 -1.67
CA GLU A 101 -19.06 -17.76 -1.72
C GLU A 101 -18.41 -18.62 -2.79
N ASP A 102 -17.87 -18.02 -3.84
CA ASP A 102 -17.16 -18.74 -4.92
C ASP A 102 -15.83 -19.33 -4.45
N ASN A 103 -15.34 -18.87 -3.31
CA ASN A 103 -14.09 -19.33 -2.72
C ASN A 103 -12.88 -19.27 -3.68
N SER A 104 -12.87 -18.30 -4.60
CA SER A 104 -11.79 -18.09 -5.56
C SER A 104 -10.43 -18.02 -4.88
N PRO A 105 -9.40 -18.72 -5.37
CA PRO A 105 -8.04 -18.60 -4.84
C PRO A 105 -7.44 -17.20 -5.10
N ASN A 106 -8.01 -16.46 -6.03
CA ASN A 106 -7.55 -15.13 -6.44
C ASN A 106 -8.10 -14.01 -5.56
N ARG A 107 -9.29 -14.23 -4.98
CA ARG A 107 -9.96 -13.23 -4.15
C ARG A 107 -9.19 -12.94 -2.86
N LYS A 108 -8.91 -11.65 -2.57
CA LYS A 108 -8.38 -11.23 -1.25
C LYS A 108 -9.28 -11.76 -0.12
N PRO A 109 -8.71 -12.31 0.95
CA PRO A 109 -7.30 -12.25 1.38
C PRO A 109 -6.39 -13.36 0.83
N ARG A 110 -6.85 -14.18 -0.12
CA ARG A 110 -6.02 -15.22 -0.75
C ARG A 110 -5.04 -14.60 -1.74
N THR A 111 -3.94 -15.30 -1.98
CA THR A 111 -2.77 -14.79 -2.72
C THR A 111 -2.66 -15.30 -4.15
N GLY A 112 -3.72 -15.93 -4.71
CA GLY A 112 -3.66 -16.57 -6.03
C GLY A 112 -3.24 -15.63 -7.16
N MET A 113 -3.71 -14.38 -7.16
CA MET A 113 -3.29 -13.37 -8.15
C MET A 113 -1.83 -12.91 -7.95
N LEU A 114 -1.22 -13.18 -6.79
CA LEU A 114 0.06 -12.61 -6.38
C LEU A 114 1.20 -13.63 -6.37
N THR A 115 1.00 -14.81 -6.95
CA THR A 115 1.99 -15.90 -6.98
C THR A 115 3.32 -15.48 -7.62
N LYS A 116 3.29 -14.59 -8.61
CA LYS A 116 4.48 -14.00 -9.26
C LYS A 116 5.38 -13.27 -8.23
N TYR A 117 4.79 -12.63 -7.23
CA TYR A 117 5.53 -11.88 -6.20
C TYR A 117 6.12 -12.78 -5.12
N MET A 118 5.65 -14.03 -5.03
CA MET A 118 6.06 -15.00 -4.02
C MET A 118 7.24 -15.91 -4.48
N THR A 119 7.78 -15.69 -5.68
CA THR A 119 8.84 -16.51 -6.29
C THR A 119 10.24 -16.28 -5.70
N GLY A 120 10.39 -15.32 -4.77
CA GLY A 120 11.67 -14.98 -4.14
C GLY A 120 12.43 -13.84 -4.82
N GLU A 121 11.94 -13.31 -5.93
CA GLU A 121 12.48 -12.11 -6.60
C GLU A 121 12.14 -10.83 -5.84
N TYR A 122 11.07 -10.86 -5.04
CA TYR A 122 10.59 -9.75 -4.23
C TYR A 122 10.97 -9.89 -2.77
N ASP A 123 11.23 -8.76 -2.13
CA ASP A 123 11.45 -8.61 -0.69
C ASP A 123 10.11 -8.31 -0.01
N LEU A 124 9.29 -9.35 0.18
CA LEU A 124 7.96 -9.19 0.75
C LEU A 124 7.98 -8.66 2.19
N GLU A 125 9.00 -8.99 2.99
CA GLU A 125 9.17 -8.45 4.35
C GLU A 125 9.32 -6.92 4.37
N ASN A 126 9.79 -6.31 3.27
CA ASN A 126 9.93 -4.87 3.09
C ASN A 126 8.97 -4.31 2.03
N SER A 127 7.97 -5.10 1.64
CA SER A 127 6.83 -4.71 0.82
C SER A 127 5.62 -4.37 1.69
N PHE A 128 4.65 -3.67 1.13
CA PHE A 128 3.48 -3.20 1.88
C PHE A 128 2.18 -3.51 1.13
N VAL A 129 1.11 -3.72 1.89
CA VAL A 129 -0.27 -3.72 1.41
C VAL A 129 -0.98 -2.53 2.04
N ILE A 130 -1.59 -1.67 1.23
CA ILE A 130 -2.42 -0.54 1.68
C ILE A 130 -3.86 -0.84 1.30
N GLY A 131 -4.76 -0.81 2.25
CA GLY A 131 -6.18 -1.02 2.03
C GLY A 131 -7.01 -0.55 3.22
N ASP A 132 -8.31 -0.42 3.00
CA ASP A 132 -9.27 0.07 4.00
C ASP A 132 -9.99 -1.06 4.76
N ARG A 133 -9.82 -2.32 4.30
CA ARG A 133 -10.51 -3.48 4.86
C ARG A 133 -9.57 -4.44 5.60
N LEU A 134 -10.12 -5.19 6.55
CA LEU A 134 -9.38 -6.26 7.25
C LEU A 134 -8.90 -7.36 6.29
N THR A 135 -9.59 -7.60 5.18
CA THR A 135 -9.15 -8.54 4.14
C THR A 135 -7.85 -8.11 3.47
N ASP A 136 -7.53 -6.81 3.43
CA ASP A 136 -6.24 -6.32 2.94
C ASP A 136 -5.13 -6.55 3.97
N MET A 137 -5.46 -6.41 5.24
CA MET A 137 -4.52 -6.71 6.34
C MET A 137 -4.23 -8.20 6.42
N GLU A 138 -5.24 -9.03 6.19
CA GLU A 138 -5.06 -10.49 6.10
C GLU A 138 -4.27 -10.87 4.84
N LEU A 139 -4.48 -10.19 3.70
CA LEU A 139 -3.63 -10.35 2.51
C LEU A 139 -2.17 -10.04 2.83
N ALA A 140 -1.90 -8.93 3.53
CA ALA A 140 -0.54 -8.58 3.95
C ALA A 140 0.08 -9.69 4.80
N HIS A 141 -0.68 -10.23 5.76
CA HIS A 141 -0.25 -11.36 6.60
C HIS A 141 0.08 -12.59 5.75
N ASN A 142 -0.80 -12.97 4.83
CA ASN A 142 -0.65 -14.15 3.97
C ASN A 142 0.51 -14.05 2.99
N LEU A 143 0.86 -12.81 2.57
CA LEU A 143 2.03 -12.54 1.73
C LEU A 143 3.34 -12.47 2.52
N GLY A 144 3.30 -12.31 3.84
CA GLY A 144 4.47 -11.95 4.64
C GLY A 144 4.93 -10.49 4.42
N ALA A 145 4.01 -9.63 3.98
CA ALA A 145 4.21 -8.19 3.80
C ALA A 145 3.67 -7.41 5.01
N LYS A 146 3.90 -6.09 5.02
CA LYS A 146 3.41 -5.20 6.08
C LYS A 146 2.08 -4.57 5.67
N GLY A 147 1.06 -4.68 6.51
CA GLY A 147 -0.24 -4.05 6.29
C GLY A 147 -0.26 -2.59 6.77
N ILE A 148 -0.77 -1.70 5.92
CA ILE A 148 -1.13 -0.33 6.29
C ILE A 148 -2.64 -0.22 6.16
N TRP A 149 -3.31 -0.08 7.29
CA TRP A 149 -4.77 -0.03 7.32
C TRP A 149 -5.26 1.41 7.25
N LEU A 150 -5.86 1.76 6.11
CA LEU A 150 -6.36 3.11 5.82
C LEU A 150 -7.74 3.31 6.44
N ARG A 151 -7.76 3.71 7.70
CA ARG A 151 -8.98 4.01 8.45
C ARG A 151 -8.68 4.86 9.69
N PRO A 152 -9.70 5.49 10.32
CA PRO A 152 -9.53 6.12 11.62
C PRO A 152 -9.00 5.12 12.67
N GLU A 153 -8.09 5.58 13.53
CA GLU A 153 -7.54 4.74 14.62
C GLU A 153 -8.63 4.36 15.64
N GLU A 154 -9.64 5.22 15.80
CA GLU A 154 -10.76 4.98 16.71
C GLU A 154 -11.55 3.73 16.32
N GLY A 155 -11.69 2.80 17.25
CA GLY A 155 -12.38 1.53 17.06
C GLY A 155 -11.57 0.44 16.34
N ALA A 156 -10.38 0.73 15.82
CA ALA A 156 -9.56 -0.23 15.09
C ALA A 156 -9.18 -1.45 15.94
N GLU A 157 -8.80 -1.25 17.20
CA GLU A 157 -8.43 -2.36 18.09
C GLU A 157 -9.58 -3.33 18.34
N SER A 158 -10.81 -2.81 18.54
CA SER A 158 -11.98 -3.66 18.77
C SER A 158 -12.36 -4.46 17.53
N GLU A 159 -12.21 -3.90 16.35
CA GLU A 159 -12.47 -4.57 15.08
C GLU A 159 -11.41 -5.64 14.78
N LEU A 160 -10.13 -5.36 15.03
CA LEU A 160 -9.06 -6.35 14.96
C LEU A 160 -9.27 -7.51 15.93
N ALA A 161 -9.68 -7.23 17.16
CA ALA A 161 -9.95 -8.25 18.18
C ALA A 161 -11.16 -9.15 17.82
N ALA A 162 -12.12 -8.61 17.07
CA ALA A 162 -13.28 -9.36 16.61
C ALA A 162 -13.02 -10.18 15.35
N TYR A 163 -11.94 -9.93 14.64
CA TYR A 163 -11.59 -10.65 13.41
C TYR A 163 -11.05 -12.05 13.73
N ALA A 164 -11.41 -13.03 12.89
CA ALA A 164 -11.07 -14.44 13.15
C ALA A 164 -9.56 -14.74 13.11
N THR A 165 -8.83 -13.99 12.32
CA THR A 165 -7.36 -14.09 12.20
C THR A 165 -6.71 -13.03 13.09
N SER A 166 -5.68 -13.42 13.85
CA SER A 166 -4.89 -12.46 14.63
C SER A 166 -4.06 -11.58 13.69
N LEU A 167 -4.56 -10.40 13.40
CA LEU A 167 -3.91 -9.44 12.52
C LEU A 167 -3.16 -8.37 13.32
N SER A 168 -2.03 -7.93 12.78
CA SER A 168 -1.24 -6.85 13.34
C SER A 168 -0.80 -5.91 12.23
N PRO A 169 -1.65 -4.93 11.84
CA PRO A 169 -1.25 -3.91 10.89
C PRO A 169 0.02 -3.20 11.37
N ALA A 170 0.94 -2.95 10.46
CA ALA A 170 2.18 -2.24 10.77
C ALA A 170 1.93 -0.74 11.00
N TYR A 171 0.84 -0.21 10.44
CA TYR A 171 0.38 1.15 10.64
C TYR A 171 -1.13 1.28 10.40
N ILE A 172 -1.78 2.17 11.15
CA ILE A 172 -3.20 2.49 11.03
C ILE A 172 -3.33 4.01 10.93
N THR A 173 -4.02 4.51 9.93
CA THR A 173 -4.29 5.94 9.75
C THR A 173 -5.35 6.15 8.67
N ASP A 174 -6.07 7.25 8.73
CA ASP A 174 -7.01 7.73 7.71
C ASP A 174 -6.39 8.79 6.78
N ASP A 175 -5.09 9.05 6.89
CA ASP A 175 -4.41 10.14 6.18
C ASP A 175 -3.26 9.63 5.30
N TRP A 176 -3.36 9.85 3.98
CA TRP A 176 -2.32 9.53 3.01
C TRP A 176 -0.99 10.26 3.25
N ASP A 177 -1.00 11.45 3.86
CA ASP A 177 0.25 12.14 4.23
C ASP A 177 1.03 11.32 5.26
N LYS A 178 0.33 10.77 6.26
CA LYS A 178 0.93 9.91 7.28
C LYS A 178 1.40 8.56 6.71
N ILE A 179 0.68 7.98 5.73
CA ILE A 179 1.14 6.78 5.02
C ILE A 179 2.49 7.05 4.37
N THR A 180 2.60 8.17 3.65
CA THR A 180 3.83 8.57 2.97
C THR A 180 4.98 8.74 3.94
N GLU A 181 4.77 9.45 5.05
CA GLU A 181 5.79 9.62 6.12
C GLU A 181 6.23 8.27 6.69
N TYR A 182 5.30 7.36 6.94
CA TYR A 182 5.59 6.03 7.47
C TYR A 182 6.42 5.19 6.49
N LEU A 183 6.06 5.18 5.19
CA LEU A 183 6.79 4.47 4.15
C LEU A 183 8.23 5.00 4.04
N PHE A 184 8.41 6.33 4.02
CA PHE A 184 9.74 6.94 4.02
C PHE A 184 10.59 6.52 5.21
N ALA A 185 10.03 6.62 6.43
CA ALA A 185 10.74 6.23 7.63
C ALA A 185 11.12 4.74 7.62
N SER A 186 10.25 3.89 7.09
CA SER A 186 10.47 2.44 6.99
C SER A 186 11.58 2.10 5.99
N VAL A 187 11.60 2.76 4.84
CA VAL A 187 12.64 2.59 3.81
C VAL A 187 13.99 3.08 4.32
N VAL A 188 14.06 4.27 4.91
CA VAL A 188 15.33 4.82 5.45
C VAL A 188 15.91 3.90 6.52
N ARG A 189 15.09 3.35 7.42
CA ARG A 189 15.52 2.39 8.43
C ARG A 189 16.10 1.11 7.81
N SER A 190 15.55 0.62 6.70
CA SER A 190 16.05 -0.59 6.04
C SER A 190 17.45 -0.43 5.48
N TYR A 191 17.86 0.79 5.10
CA TYR A 191 19.22 1.09 4.66
C TYR A 191 20.20 1.32 5.83
N SER A 192 19.71 1.69 7.02
CA SER A 192 20.55 2.08 8.17
C SER A 192 20.93 0.93 9.09
N VAL A 193 20.32 -0.25 8.97
CA VAL A 193 20.64 -1.42 9.79
C VAL A 193 21.70 -2.25 9.09
N PRO A 194 22.97 -2.29 9.59
CA PRO A 194 23.96 -3.21 9.06
C PRO A 194 23.44 -4.63 9.28
N ARG A 195 23.31 -5.43 8.20
CA ARG A 195 22.97 -6.85 8.29
C ARG A 195 23.92 -7.50 9.28
N ARG A 196 23.43 -7.90 10.45
CA ARG A 196 24.20 -8.78 11.35
C ARG A 196 24.58 -10.02 10.54
N ARG A 197 25.86 -10.12 10.16
CA ARG A 197 26.43 -11.37 9.72
C ARG A 197 26.18 -12.37 10.84
N ARG A 198 25.47 -13.46 10.56
CA ARG A 198 25.58 -14.66 11.39
C ARG A 198 27.02 -15.15 11.25
N THR A 199 27.89 -14.66 12.09
CA THR A 199 29.19 -15.27 12.30
C THR A 199 28.99 -16.43 13.29
N SER A 200 29.12 -17.65 12.77
CA SER A 200 29.47 -18.79 13.59
C SER A 200 30.66 -18.43 14.46
N MET A 201 30.60 -18.83 15.71
CA MET A 201 31.67 -18.75 16.71
C MET A 201 33.09 -18.88 16.12
N TRP A 202 33.95 -17.94 16.49
CA TRP A 202 35.27 -18.21 17.12
C TRP A 202 35.95 -16.89 17.46
N THR A 203 36.24 -16.74 18.78
CA THR A 203 37.31 -16.01 19.48
C THR A 203 37.60 -14.52 19.14
N GLY A 204 37.32 -13.69 20.14
CA GLY A 204 38.13 -12.69 20.82
C GLY A 204 38.95 -11.70 20.01
N ILE A 205 38.62 -10.43 20.15
CA ILE A 205 39.48 -9.31 20.58
C ILE A 205 38.66 -8.04 20.42
N TRP A 206 38.60 -7.26 21.48
CA TRP A 206 38.00 -5.91 21.53
C TRP A 206 38.78 -4.94 20.64
N MET A 207 38.05 -4.22 19.76
CA MET A 207 38.43 -2.87 19.30
C MET A 207 37.14 -2.13 18.86
N GLU A 208 36.81 -1.09 19.63
CA GLU A 208 35.92 -0.04 19.14
C GLU A 208 36.60 0.72 17.97
N PRO A 209 35.84 1.25 17.02
CA PRO A 209 35.91 2.68 16.84
C PRO A 209 34.54 3.35 16.69
N GLU A 210 34.35 4.36 17.51
CA GLU A 210 33.42 5.45 17.25
C GLU A 210 33.72 6.09 15.88
N ARG A 211 32.70 6.25 15.04
CA ARG A 211 32.54 7.44 14.20
C ARG A 211 31.07 7.67 13.91
N HIS A 212 30.55 8.67 14.58
CA HIS A 212 29.34 9.38 14.21
C HIS A 212 29.46 9.89 12.76
N LEU A 213 28.54 9.44 11.91
CA LEU A 213 28.16 10.18 10.71
C LEU A 213 26.70 10.62 10.91
N SER A 214 26.58 11.79 11.51
CA SER A 214 25.33 12.55 11.53
C SER A 214 25.09 13.12 10.12
N LEU A 215 23.97 12.78 9.50
CA LEU A 215 23.44 13.44 8.31
C LEU A 215 22.24 14.32 8.75
N PRO A 216 22.46 15.59 9.17
CA PRO A 216 21.38 16.44 9.68
C PRO A 216 20.61 17.21 8.60
N GLY A 217 20.74 16.90 7.34
CA GLY A 217 20.16 17.73 6.27
C GLY A 217 18.88 17.18 5.59
N LEU A 218 18.72 15.87 5.49
CA LEU A 218 17.66 15.30 4.66
C LEU A 218 16.26 15.30 5.32
N VAL A 219 16.19 15.03 6.61
CA VAL A 219 14.89 14.92 7.32
C VAL A 219 14.24 16.30 7.49
N SER A 220 15.04 17.35 7.75
CA SER A 220 14.52 18.73 7.86
C SER A 220 14.00 19.29 6.55
N SER A 221 14.60 18.92 5.41
CA SER A 221 14.14 19.40 4.09
C SER A 221 12.82 18.75 3.66
N ILE A 222 12.60 17.48 3.99
CA ILE A 222 11.37 16.75 3.66
C ILE A 222 10.18 17.27 4.48
N ILE A 223 10.37 17.49 5.79
CA ILE A 223 9.32 18.04 6.68
C ILE A 223 9.00 19.49 6.29
N CYS A 224 9.99 20.27 5.87
CA CYS A 224 9.78 21.64 5.44
C CYS A 224 9.00 21.70 4.11
N TRP A 225 9.21 20.75 3.19
CA TRP A 225 8.51 20.72 1.91
C TRP A 225 7.04 20.31 2.08
N ILE A 226 6.73 19.30 2.90
CA ILE A 226 5.35 18.89 3.20
C ILE A 226 4.56 20.04 3.87
N ARG A 227 5.22 20.88 4.68
CA ARG A 227 4.59 22.07 5.32
C ARG A 227 4.43 23.27 4.39
N SER A 228 5.28 23.43 3.37
CA SER A 228 5.25 24.60 2.47
C SER A 228 4.26 24.48 1.31
N VAL A 229 3.64 23.31 1.09
CA VAL A 229 2.61 23.10 0.05
C VAL A 229 1.19 23.44 0.56
N SER A 230 1.03 23.92 1.78
CA SER A 230 -0.24 24.49 2.23
C SER A 230 -0.43 25.88 1.62
N ILE A 231 -0.97 25.91 0.38
CA ILE A 231 -1.40 27.16 -0.27
C ILE A 231 -2.67 27.63 0.44
N PRO A 232 -2.71 28.84 1.02
CA PRO A 232 -3.95 29.37 1.56
C PRO A 232 -4.88 29.75 0.42
N VAL A 233 -6.01 29.06 0.31
CA VAL A 233 -7.12 29.49 -0.53
C VAL A 233 -7.67 30.78 0.09
N ARG A 234 -7.41 31.93 -0.53
CA ARG A 234 -8.15 33.16 -0.26
C ARG A 234 -9.47 33.07 -1.04
N ILE A 235 -10.56 33.13 -0.29
CA ILE A 235 -11.90 33.42 -0.80
C ILE A 235 -11.97 34.92 -1.16
#